data_4e4934792b063fa8d30a566962d5c8e9
#
_entry.id   4e4934792b063fa8d30a566962d5c8e9
#
_cell.length_a   1.000
_cell.length_b   1.000
_cell.length_c   1.000
_cell.angle_alpha   90.00
_cell.angle_beta   90.00
_cell.angle_gamma   90.00
#
_symmetry.space_group_name_H-M   'P 1'
#
loop_
_entity.id
_entity.type
_entity.pdbx_description
1 polymer ?
#
loop_
_entity_poly.entity_id
_entity_poly.type
_entity_poly.pdbx_seq_one_letter_code
_entity_poly.pdbx_strand_id
1 'polypeptide(L)'
;EQTIAATYDETSAVATMQTIVDELNFVISFLETETSFGEDGAEDGGLTGDPFATALKRTIRDYTSTAISGYGADDIYLSYFGVLTNLDGTLSLDTDTFSTYFNAYPDNFSAMTQSRASTDNSAVSASITGDYFTPGDFSLTLSSSVASIQDSDGTSITMTDTGTNYVASSGNALGLNLSTTLSDTTATVYMGMSLIDMMSNYFDDILQTNADIDDKLSLLNDAKKDYTLDLEVLETRMASKRDVYQQQFGAMEGSVSSFRKTGDYMTNFMESWRAGL
;
A
#
# COMPACT_ATOMS: atom_id res chain seq x y z
N GLU A 1 -18.85 14.34 -47.82
CA GLU A 1 -18.66 13.66 -46.51
C GLU A 1 -17.26 14.00 -46.02
N GLN A 2 -17.19 14.71 -44.91
CA GLN A 2 -15.92 14.87 -44.17
C GLN A 2 -15.80 13.71 -43.20
N THR A 3 -14.83 12.85 -43.43
CA THR A 3 -14.47 11.78 -42.48
C THR A 3 -13.57 12.41 -41.42
N ILE A 4 -14.06 12.53 -40.20
CA ILE A 4 -13.22 12.88 -39.04
C ILE A 4 -12.51 11.59 -38.64
N ALA A 5 -11.22 11.49 -38.96
CA ALA A 5 -10.37 10.43 -38.37
C ALA A 5 -9.90 10.91 -36.99
N ALA A 6 -10.37 10.27 -35.94
CA ALA A 6 -9.76 10.43 -34.63
C ALA A 6 -8.38 9.75 -34.68
N THR A 7 -7.32 10.50 -34.45
CA THR A 7 -5.97 9.95 -34.24
C THR A 7 -5.70 9.93 -32.77
N TYR A 8 -5.37 8.76 -32.27
CA TYR A 8 -4.90 8.62 -30.88
C TYR A 8 -3.51 9.25 -30.74
N ASP A 9 -3.29 9.95 -29.65
CA ASP A 9 -1.99 10.57 -29.34
C ASP A 9 -1.09 9.54 -28.63
N GLU A 10 -0.34 8.79 -29.43
CA GLU A 10 0.62 7.80 -28.94
C GLU A 10 1.69 8.45 -28.05
N THR A 11 2.17 9.64 -28.39
CA THR A 11 3.20 10.33 -27.61
C THR A 11 2.73 10.63 -26.20
N SER A 12 1.51 11.15 -26.07
CA SER A 12 0.88 11.40 -24.77
C SER A 12 0.62 10.08 -24.00
N ALA A 13 0.22 9.03 -24.70
CA ALA A 13 -0.02 7.72 -24.09
C ALA A 13 1.27 7.09 -23.54
N VAL A 14 2.38 7.12 -24.31
CA VAL A 14 3.71 6.68 -23.84
C VAL A 14 4.15 7.48 -22.61
N ALA A 15 4.02 8.81 -22.64
CA ALA A 15 4.39 9.67 -21.53
C ALA A 15 3.56 9.36 -20.27
N THR A 16 2.26 9.10 -20.42
CA THR A 16 1.39 8.70 -19.31
C THR A 16 1.80 7.34 -18.75
N MET A 17 2.08 6.35 -19.59
CA MET A 17 2.55 5.03 -19.12
C MET A 17 3.90 5.14 -18.42
N GLN A 18 4.83 5.95 -18.94
CA GLN A 18 6.12 6.19 -18.28
C GLN A 18 5.92 6.79 -16.88
N THR A 19 5.01 7.76 -16.76
CA THR A 19 4.67 8.34 -15.44
C THR A 19 4.14 7.29 -14.48
N ILE A 20 3.23 6.40 -14.94
CA ILE A 20 2.72 5.29 -14.10
C ILE A 20 3.86 4.38 -13.64
N VAL A 21 4.76 4.00 -14.55
CA VAL A 21 5.92 3.15 -14.23
C VAL A 21 6.86 3.84 -13.24
N ASP A 22 7.13 5.12 -13.42
CA ASP A 22 8.03 5.90 -12.55
C ASP A 22 7.46 6.04 -11.13
N GLU A 23 6.16 6.33 -10.99
CA GLU A 23 5.49 6.44 -9.68
C GLU A 23 5.43 5.07 -8.97
N LEU A 24 5.15 4.00 -9.69
CA LEU A 24 5.20 2.63 -9.15
C LEU A 24 6.62 2.29 -8.65
N ASN A 25 7.64 2.60 -9.44
CA ASN A 25 9.03 2.38 -9.06
C ASN A 25 9.44 3.19 -7.84
N PHE A 26 8.94 4.42 -7.70
CA PHE A 26 9.17 5.23 -6.52
C PHE A 26 8.65 4.52 -5.26
N VAL A 27 7.42 4.03 -5.29
CA VAL A 27 6.82 3.32 -4.14
C VAL A 27 7.53 1.98 -3.88
N ILE A 28 7.82 1.20 -4.94
CA ILE A 28 8.55 -0.08 -4.83
C ILE A 28 9.92 0.14 -4.19
N SER A 29 10.70 1.12 -4.67
CA SER A 29 12.05 1.42 -4.18
C SER A 29 12.02 1.93 -2.73
N PHE A 30 11.03 2.76 -2.38
CA PHE A 30 10.82 3.22 -1.01
C PHE A 30 10.56 2.04 -0.08
N LEU A 31 9.61 1.17 -0.42
CA LEU A 31 9.29 0.00 0.39
C LEU A 31 10.46 -0.99 0.46
N GLU A 32 11.24 -1.16 -0.62
CA GLU A 32 12.44 -1.99 -0.64
C GLU A 32 13.48 -1.46 0.35
N THR A 33 13.73 -0.17 0.35
CA THR A 33 14.68 0.50 1.27
C THR A 33 14.23 0.36 2.72
N GLU A 34 12.96 0.67 3.01
CA GLU A 34 12.44 0.66 4.38
C GLU A 34 12.24 -0.76 4.97
N THR A 35 12.15 -1.79 4.12
CA THR A 35 12.03 -3.18 4.57
C THR A 35 13.32 -3.98 4.48
N SER A 36 14.43 -3.39 3.98
CA SER A 36 15.72 -4.06 3.83
C SER A 36 16.41 -4.28 5.17
N PHE A 37 17.22 -5.35 5.25
CA PHE A 37 18.18 -5.52 6.32
C PHE A 37 19.46 -4.75 5.98
N GLY A 38 20.04 -4.06 6.98
CA GLY A 38 21.30 -3.38 6.83
C GLY A 38 22.44 -4.36 6.54
N GLU A 39 23.23 -4.07 5.53
CA GLU A 39 24.43 -4.85 5.18
C GLU A 39 25.69 -4.14 5.69
N ASP A 40 26.74 -4.91 6.01
CA ASP A 40 28.05 -4.39 6.44
C ASP A 40 28.03 -3.39 7.61
N GLY A 41 27.05 -3.50 8.52
CA GLY A 41 26.90 -2.64 9.68
C GLY A 41 26.10 -1.35 9.44
N ALA A 42 25.44 -1.25 8.31
CA ALA A 42 24.41 -0.24 8.08
C ALA A 42 23.17 -0.53 8.95
N GLU A 43 22.41 0.49 9.27
CA GLU A 43 21.15 0.34 10.00
C GLU A 43 20.10 -0.36 9.11
N ASP A 44 19.25 -1.18 9.73
CA ASP A 44 18.10 -1.77 9.08
C ASP A 44 17.10 -0.67 8.65
N GLY A 45 16.33 -0.93 7.61
CA GLY A 45 15.22 -0.07 7.23
C GLY A 45 14.20 0.06 8.36
N GLY A 46 13.54 1.21 8.44
CA GLY A 46 12.61 1.52 9.54
C GLY A 46 11.41 0.58 9.67
N LEU A 47 11.09 -0.16 8.60
CA LEU A 47 9.99 -1.13 8.53
C LEU A 47 10.48 -2.57 8.34
N THR A 48 11.76 -2.85 8.66
CA THR A 48 12.33 -4.20 8.55
C THR A 48 11.55 -5.20 9.41
N GLY A 49 11.10 -6.28 8.78
CA GLY A 49 10.28 -7.29 9.46
C GLY A 49 8.83 -6.87 9.74
N ASP A 50 8.39 -5.72 9.25
CA ASP A 50 7.01 -5.27 9.39
C ASP A 50 6.08 -6.04 8.44
N PRO A 51 5.04 -6.76 8.97
CA PRO A 51 4.14 -7.55 8.13
C PRO A 51 3.26 -6.69 7.21
N PHE A 52 2.86 -5.49 7.66
CA PHE A 52 2.04 -4.57 6.87
C PHE A 52 2.82 -4.05 5.66
N ALA A 53 4.05 -3.57 5.85
CA ALA A 53 4.91 -3.11 4.76
C ALA A 53 5.21 -4.23 3.75
N THR A 54 5.40 -5.47 4.24
CA THR A 54 5.60 -6.65 3.40
C THR A 54 4.34 -6.99 2.58
N ALA A 55 3.15 -6.90 3.19
CA ALA A 55 1.88 -7.12 2.51
C ALA A 55 1.62 -6.04 1.45
N LEU A 56 1.86 -4.77 1.77
CA LEU A 56 1.74 -3.64 0.84
C LEU A 56 2.64 -3.83 -0.40
N LYS A 57 3.90 -4.18 -0.20
CA LYS A 57 4.84 -4.48 -1.27
C LYS A 57 4.35 -5.62 -2.17
N ARG A 58 3.76 -6.66 -1.57
CA ARG A 58 3.18 -7.76 -2.32
C ARG A 58 1.96 -7.32 -3.13
N THR A 59 1.04 -6.58 -2.54
CA THR A 59 -0.17 -6.08 -3.21
C THR A 59 0.17 -5.22 -4.43
N ILE A 60 1.17 -4.32 -4.32
CA ILE A 60 1.62 -3.51 -5.46
C ILE A 60 2.16 -4.40 -6.58
N ARG A 61 2.95 -5.42 -6.26
CA ARG A 61 3.42 -6.39 -7.28
C ARG A 61 2.27 -7.18 -7.91
N ASP A 62 1.26 -7.56 -7.12
CA ASP A 62 0.09 -8.27 -7.62
C ASP A 62 -0.65 -7.41 -8.64
N TYR A 63 -0.84 -6.12 -8.42
CA TYR A 63 -1.45 -5.20 -9.39
C TYR A 63 -0.65 -5.08 -10.70
N THR A 64 0.67 -5.18 -10.66
CA THR A 64 1.49 -5.10 -11.87
C THR A 64 1.51 -6.38 -12.69
N SER A 65 1.12 -7.51 -12.12
CA SER A 65 1.16 -8.83 -12.75
C SER A 65 -0.23 -9.43 -13.03
N THR A 66 -1.27 -8.90 -12.40
CA THR A 66 -2.63 -9.43 -12.52
C THR A 66 -3.32 -8.92 -13.80
N ALA A 67 -4.20 -9.74 -14.35
CA ALA A 67 -5.06 -9.38 -15.46
C ALA A 67 -6.04 -8.26 -15.07
N ILE A 68 -6.22 -7.29 -15.95
CA ILE A 68 -7.24 -6.26 -15.85
C ILE A 68 -8.41 -6.70 -16.74
N SER A 69 -9.51 -7.10 -16.12
CA SER A 69 -10.70 -7.62 -16.79
C SER A 69 -11.78 -6.55 -17.01
N GLY A 70 -12.78 -6.86 -17.82
CA GLY A 70 -13.95 -6.01 -18.05
C GLY A 70 -13.75 -4.90 -19.08
N TYR A 71 -12.71 -4.96 -19.89
CA TYR A 71 -12.49 -4.03 -21.02
C TYR A 71 -12.86 -4.62 -22.38
N GLY A 72 -13.37 -5.84 -22.45
CA GLY A 72 -13.76 -6.63 -23.60
C GLY A 72 -13.70 -8.10 -23.26
N ALA A 73 -13.79 -8.96 -24.26
CA ALA A 73 -13.78 -10.41 -24.07
C ALA A 73 -12.43 -10.96 -23.60
N ASP A 74 -11.34 -10.22 -23.80
CA ASP A 74 -9.99 -10.62 -23.44
C ASP A 74 -9.46 -9.77 -22.29
N ASP A 75 -8.76 -10.40 -21.37
CA ASP A 75 -8.07 -9.73 -20.28
C ASP A 75 -6.87 -8.93 -20.80
N ILE A 76 -6.60 -7.81 -20.13
CA ILE A 76 -5.49 -6.91 -20.46
C ILE A 76 -4.40 -7.04 -19.38
N TYR A 77 -3.14 -7.11 -19.80
CA TYR A 77 -1.98 -7.16 -18.92
C TYR A 77 -1.06 -5.95 -19.16
N LEU A 78 -0.40 -5.48 -18.12
CA LEU A 78 0.62 -4.43 -18.25
C LEU A 78 1.73 -4.82 -19.24
N SER A 79 2.08 -6.11 -19.29
CA SER A 79 3.10 -6.63 -20.20
C SER A 79 2.75 -6.43 -21.68
N TYR A 80 1.45 -6.35 -22.04
CA TYR A 80 1.03 -6.04 -23.41
C TYR A 80 1.43 -4.60 -23.78
N PHE A 81 1.42 -3.70 -22.83
CA PHE A 81 1.91 -2.34 -22.98
C PHE A 81 3.42 -2.20 -22.73
N GLY A 82 4.19 -3.28 -22.84
CA GLY A 82 5.64 -3.24 -22.73
C GLY A 82 6.18 -3.02 -21.31
N VAL A 83 5.35 -3.11 -20.26
CA VAL A 83 5.81 -3.02 -18.88
C VAL A 83 6.40 -4.35 -18.46
N LEU A 84 7.68 -4.35 -18.10
CA LEU A 84 8.45 -5.52 -17.70
C LEU A 84 8.90 -5.38 -16.25
N THR A 85 8.86 -6.48 -15.50
CA THR A 85 9.38 -6.53 -14.13
C THR A 85 10.85 -7.00 -14.17
N ASN A 86 11.74 -6.18 -13.63
CA ASN A 86 13.17 -6.45 -13.52
C ASN A 86 13.48 -7.42 -12.36
N LEU A 87 14.71 -7.95 -12.33
CA LEU A 87 15.15 -8.89 -11.28
C LEU A 87 15.15 -8.27 -9.87
N ASP A 88 15.34 -6.98 -9.76
CA ASP A 88 15.28 -6.21 -8.51
C ASP A 88 13.84 -5.83 -8.09
N GLY A 89 12.84 -6.22 -8.88
CA GLY A 89 11.44 -5.95 -8.64
C GLY A 89 10.96 -4.59 -9.14
N THR A 90 11.83 -3.77 -9.71
CA THR A 90 11.43 -2.53 -10.39
C THR A 90 10.77 -2.82 -11.74
N LEU A 91 10.08 -1.84 -12.28
CA LEU A 91 9.42 -1.92 -13.59
C LEU A 91 10.22 -1.14 -14.63
N SER A 92 10.18 -1.60 -15.87
CA SER A 92 10.70 -0.86 -17.03
C SER A 92 9.68 -0.85 -18.16
N LEU A 93 9.68 0.22 -18.96
CA LEU A 93 8.81 0.36 -20.13
C LEU A 93 9.61 0.14 -21.42
N ASP A 94 9.21 -0.87 -22.18
CA ASP A 94 9.64 -1.06 -23.57
C ASP A 94 8.69 -0.27 -24.48
N THR A 95 9.16 0.87 -24.96
CA THR A 95 8.38 1.78 -25.78
C THR A 95 8.03 1.24 -27.17
N ASP A 96 8.85 0.33 -27.72
CA ASP A 96 8.58 -0.29 -29.02
C ASP A 96 7.43 -1.29 -28.90
N THR A 97 7.43 -2.09 -27.85
CA THR A 97 6.32 -3.01 -27.51
C THR A 97 5.06 -2.21 -27.21
N PHE A 98 5.17 -1.13 -26.41
CA PHE A 98 4.04 -0.24 -26.13
C PHE A 98 3.40 0.29 -27.43
N SER A 99 4.20 0.91 -28.28
CA SER A 99 3.74 1.49 -29.54
C SER A 99 3.06 0.45 -30.44
N THR A 100 3.64 -0.74 -30.52
CA THR A 100 3.07 -1.84 -31.32
C THR A 100 1.68 -2.23 -30.82
N TYR A 101 1.51 -2.44 -29.53
CA TYR A 101 0.23 -2.83 -28.94
C TYR A 101 -0.79 -1.68 -28.96
N PHE A 102 -0.38 -0.48 -28.59
CA PHE A 102 -1.24 0.69 -28.56
C PHE A 102 -1.80 1.02 -29.97
N ASN A 103 -0.99 0.94 -31.00
CA ASN A 103 -1.47 1.17 -32.37
C ASN A 103 -2.44 0.09 -32.87
N ALA A 104 -2.32 -1.14 -32.36
CA ALA A 104 -3.25 -2.22 -32.70
C ALA A 104 -4.56 -2.13 -31.90
N TYR A 105 -4.48 -1.73 -30.63
CA TYR A 105 -5.60 -1.73 -29.67
C TYR A 105 -5.62 -0.47 -28.80
N PRO A 106 -5.83 0.72 -29.39
CA PRO A 106 -5.70 1.98 -28.65
C PRO A 106 -6.75 2.13 -27.52
N ASP A 107 -7.95 1.58 -27.70
CA ASP A 107 -9.02 1.63 -26.68
C ASP A 107 -8.67 0.85 -25.41
N ASN A 108 -7.79 -0.15 -25.51
CA ASN A 108 -7.34 -0.94 -24.37
C ASN A 108 -6.48 -0.12 -23.38
N PHE A 109 -5.92 1.00 -23.83
CA PHE A 109 -5.15 1.88 -22.93
C PHE A 109 -6.01 2.50 -21.82
N SER A 110 -7.33 2.57 -22.03
CA SER A 110 -8.26 2.97 -20.97
C SER A 110 -8.17 2.07 -19.73
N ALA A 111 -7.78 0.80 -19.88
CA ALA A 111 -7.54 -0.09 -18.73
C ALA A 111 -6.45 0.41 -17.76
N MET A 112 -5.56 1.28 -18.24
CA MET A 112 -4.53 1.90 -17.39
C MET A 112 -5.07 3.12 -16.64
N THR A 113 -5.94 3.92 -17.27
CA THR A 113 -6.21 5.30 -16.84
C THR A 113 -7.67 5.62 -16.52
N GLN A 114 -8.62 4.83 -17.01
CA GLN A 114 -10.04 5.17 -16.89
C GLN A 114 -10.93 3.93 -16.78
N SER A 115 -11.67 3.82 -15.70
CA SER A 115 -12.73 2.82 -15.55
C SER A 115 -13.88 3.10 -16.51
N ARG A 116 -14.41 2.04 -17.14
CA ARG A 116 -15.51 2.17 -18.08
C ARG A 116 -16.39 0.92 -18.10
N ALA A 117 -17.64 1.11 -18.58
CA ALA A 117 -18.46 -0.01 -19.04
C ALA A 117 -18.65 0.03 -20.55
N SER A 118 -18.74 -1.14 -21.16
CA SER A 118 -19.04 -1.31 -22.57
C SER A 118 -19.91 -2.56 -22.77
N THR A 119 -20.44 -2.76 -23.96
CA THR A 119 -21.24 -3.96 -24.29
C THR A 119 -20.83 -4.47 -25.67
N ASP A 120 -21.06 -5.77 -25.91
CA ASP A 120 -20.93 -6.41 -27.21
C ASP A 120 -22.12 -6.10 -28.16
N ASN A 121 -23.17 -5.44 -27.67
CA ASN A 121 -24.37 -5.12 -28.42
C ASN A 121 -24.45 -3.58 -28.62
N SER A 122 -24.28 -3.12 -29.86
CA SER A 122 -24.29 -1.69 -30.21
C SER A 122 -25.63 -0.97 -29.94
N ALA A 123 -26.72 -1.69 -29.72
CA ALA A 123 -28.03 -1.13 -29.35
C ALA A 123 -28.19 -0.90 -27.84
N VAL A 124 -27.20 -1.30 -27.04
CA VAL A 124 -27.15 -1.11 -25.59
C VAL A 124 -25.94 -0.27 -25.26
N SER A 125 -26.15 0.87 -24.64
CA SER A 125 -25.05 1.70 -24.11
C SER A 125 -24.87 1.42 -22.63
N ALA A 126 -23.63 1.28 -22.18
CA ALA A 126 -23.28 1.09 -20.78
C ALA A 126 -22.43 2.24 -20.27
N SER A 127 -22.64 2.61 -19.01
CA SER A 127 -21.80 3.56 -18.27
C SER A 127 -21.75 3.16 -16.80
N ILE A 128 -20.71 3.61 -16.10
CA ILE A 128 -20.52 3.37 -14.66
C ILE A 128 -20.65 4.70 -13.94
N THR A 129 -21.29 4.66 -12.76
CA THR A 129 -21.34 5.79 -11.83
C THR A 129 -20.82 5.34 -10.47
N GLY A 130 -19.76 5.99 -9.99
CA GLY A 130 -19.09 5.62 -8.74
C GLY A 130 -17.81 4.80 -8.97
N ASP A 131 -17.00 4.71 -7.94
CA ASP A 131 -15.62 4.19 -8.02
C ASP A 131 -15.49 2.76 -7.45
N TYR A 132 -16.52 2.30 -6.72
CA TYR A 132 -16.54 0.99 -6.06
C TYR A 132 -17.51 0.04 -6.77
N PHE A 133 -17.00 -0.81 -7.63
CA PHE A 133 -17.72 -1.91 -8.28
C PHE A 133 -16.75 -3.09 -8.47
N THR A 134 -17.28 -4.26 -8.77
CA THR A 134 -16.45 -5.43 -9.08
C THR A 134 -16.22 -5.49 -10.59
N PRO A 135 -14.96 -5.39 -11.08
CA PRO A 135 -14.69 -5.52 -12.50
C PRO A 135 -14.97 -6.94 -12.99
N GLY A 136 -15.38 -7.07 -14.26
CA GLY A 136 -15.64 -8.36 -14.88
C GLY A 136 -16.69 -8.30 -15.97
N ASP A 137 -17.09 -9.49 -16.42
CA ASP A 137 -18.07 -9.69 -17.47
C ASP A 137 -19.41 -10.09 -16.88
N PHE A 138 -20.46 -9.45 -17.36
CA PHE A 138 -21.83 -9.67 -16.91
C PHE A 138 -22.75 -10.02 -18.07
N SER A 139 -23.62 -10.98 -17.89
CA SER A 139 -24.65 -11.34 -18.87
C SER A 139 -25.92 -10.51 -18.65
N LEU A 140 -26.22 -9.59 -19.55
CA LEU A 140 -27.48 -8.85 -19.55
C LEU A 140 -28.60 -9.70 -20.18
N THR A 141 -29.73 -9.75 -19.53
CA THR A 141 -31.01 -10.23 -20.10
C THR A 141 -32.03 -9.13 -19.89
N LEU A 142 -32.58 -8.61 -20.98
CA LEU A 142 -33.74 -7.73 -20.98
C LEU A 142 -34.93 -8.48 -21.58
N SER A 143 -36.01 -8.58 -20.82
CA SER A 143 -37.23 -9.25 -21.26
C SER A 143 -38.46 -8.48 -20.80
N SER A 144 -39.31 -8.11 -21.75
CA SER A 144 -40.51 -7.30 -21.48
C SER A 144 -40.23 -6.04 -20.66
N SER A 145 -39.13 -5.37 -20.96
CA SER A 145 -38.60 -4.17 -20.26
C SER A 145 -38.18 -4.41 -18.79
N VAL A 146 -37.94 -5.67 -18.42
CA VAL A 146 -37.27 -6.00 -17.15
C VAL A 146 -35.84 -6.40 -17.44
N ALA A 147 -34.87 -5.60 -16.94
CA ALA A 147 -33.46 -5.89 -17.07
C ALA A 147 -32.92 -6.66 -15.86
N SER A 148 -32.20 -7.72 -16.11
CA SER A 148 -31.39 -8.44 -15.13
C SER A 148 -29.98 -8.62 -15.64
N ILE A 149 -29.01 -8.52 -14.73
CA ILE A 149 -27.61 -8.74 -15.03
C ILE A 149 -27.08 -9.87 -14.13
N GLN A 150 -26.28 -10.75 -14.69
CA GLN A 150 -25.71 -11.90 -13.98
C GLN A 150 -24.20 -11.87 -14.10
N ASP A 151 -23.51 -12.04 -12.98
CA ASP A 151 -22.06 -12.17 -12.93
C ASP A 151 -21.57 -13.58 -13.31
N SER A 152 -20.26 -13.78 -13.38
CA SER A 152 -19.62 -15.06 -13.70
C SER A 152 -19.94 -16.16 -12.69
N ASP A 153 -20.28 -15.81 -11.45
CA ASP A 153 -20.62 -16.74 -10.37
C ASP A 153 -22.10 -17.18 -10.41
N GLY A 154 -22.86 -16.64 -11.36
CA GLY A 154 -24.27 -16.93 -11.53
C GLY A 154 -25.22 -16.12 -10.64
N THR A 155 -24.67 -15.10 -9.92
CA THR A 155 -25.50 -14.19 -9.11
C THR A 155 -26.24 -13.24 -10.03
N SER A 156 -27.57 -13.24 -9.95
CA SER A 156 -28.42 -12.37 -10.76
C SER A 156 -28.91 -11.15 -9.97
N ILE A 157 -28.79 -9.99 -10.56
CA ILE A 157 -29.23 -8.70 -10.01
C ILE A 157 -30.29 -8.14 -10.94
N THR A 158 -31.49 -7.88 -10.43
CA THR A 158 -32.53 -7.18 -11.17
C THR A 158 -32.22 -5.69 -11.13
N MET A 159 -32.18 -5.05 -12.32
CA MET A 159 -31.90 -3.63 -12.43
C MET A 159 -33.18 -2.82 -12.22
N THR A 160 -33.03 -1.62 -11.69
CA THR A 160 -34.12 -0.68 -11.49
C THR A 160 -34.35 0.11 -12.79
N ASP A 161 -35.57 0.03 -13.35
CA ASP A 161 -35.99 0.86 -14.46
C ASP A 161 -36.30 2.27 -13.97
N THR A 162 -35.59 3.26 -14.53
CA THR A 162 -35.79 4.70 -14.25
C THR A 162 -36.61 5.41 -15.32
N GLY A 163 -37.14 4.68 -16.32
CA GLY A 163 -37.88 5.17 -17.46
C GLY A 163 -37.00 5.63 -18.64
N THR A 164 -35.73 5.89 -18.41
CA THR A 164 -34.72 6.22 -19.44
C THR A 164 -33.58 5.22 -19.45
N ASN A 165 -33.25 4.66 -18.32
CA ASN A 165 -32.10 3.78 -18.10
C ASN A 165 -32.47 2.65 -17.14
N TYR A 166 -31.70 1.58 -17.16
CA TYR A 166 -31.69 0.52 -16.17
C TYR A 166 -30.46 0.66 -15.27
N VAL A 167 -30.65 0.72 -13.95
CA VAL A 167 -29.58 0.98 -12.99
C VAL A 167 -29.43 -0.20 -12.04
N ALA A 168 -28.20 -0.70 -11.88
CA ALA A 168 -27.86 -1.64 -10.84
C ALA A 168 -27.51 -0.90 -9.55
N SER A 169 -28.33 -1.03 -8.51
CA SER A 169 -28.18 -0.30 -7.24
C SER A 169 -27.59 -1.16 -6.12
N SER A 170 -27.16 -2.37 -6.42
CA SER A 170 -26.57 -3.31 -5.45
C SER A 170 -25.74 -4.40 -6.13
N GLY A 171 -24.97 -5.15 -5.32
CA GLY A 171 -24.17 -6.30 -5.75
C GLY A 171 -22.95 -5.90 -6.56
N ASN A 172 -22.36 -6.88 -7.27
CA ASN A 172 -21.11 -6.73 -8.02
C ASN A 172 -21.20 -5.73 -9.19
N ALA A 173 -22.42 -5.45 -9.69
CA ALA A 173 -22.67 -4.49 -10.76
C ALA A 173 -23.11 -3.10 -10.23
N LEU A 174 -22.86 -2.79 -8.97
CA LEU A 174 -23.23 -1.51 -8.36
C LEU A 174 -22.75 -0.33 -9.23
N GLY A 175 -23.64 0.63 -9.49
CA GLY A 175 -23.33 1.82 -10.30
C GLY A 175 -23.40 1.63 -11.81
N LEU A 176 -23.64 0.40 -12.30
CA LEU A 176 -23.87 0.18 -13.72
C LEU A 176 -25.18 0.81 -14.18
N ASN A 177 -25.09 1.53 -15.27
CA ASN A 177 -26.19 2.23 -15.90
C ASN A 177 -26.28 1.82 -17.38
N LEU A 178 -27.39 1.22 -17.77
CA LEU A 178 -27.64 0.76 -19.14
C LEU A 178 -28.73 1.58 -19.80
N SER A 179 -28.53 1.98 -21.05
CA SER A 179 -29.51 2.67 -21.86
C SER A 179 -29.77 1.90 -23.16
N THR A 180 -31.02 1.62 -23.44
CA THR A 180 -31.45 0.97 -24.68
C THR A 180 -32.90 1.34 -25.00
N THR A 181 -33.25 1.27 -26.27
CA THR A 181 -34.62 1.42 -26.75
C THR A 181 -35.30 0.07 -26.99
N LEU A 182 -34.59 -1.02 -26.79
CA LEU A 182 -35.13 -2.38 -26.98
C LEU A 182 -35.94 -2.83 -25.73
N SER A 183 -36.97 -3.62 -25.95
CA SER A 183 -37.75 -4.22 -24.87
C SER A 183 -37.28 -5.64 -24.55
N ASP A 184 -36.60 -6.28 -25.48
CA ASP A 184 -36.08 -7.64 -25.38
C ASP A 184 -34.73 -7.73 -26.07
N THR A 185 -33.70 -8.11 -25.33
CA THR A 185 -32.33 -8.30 -25.85
C THR A 185 -31.45 -9.01 -24.83
N THR A 186 -30.36 -9.56 -25.30
CA THR A 186 -29.25 -10.04 -24.49
C THR A 186 -27.96 -9.37 -24.91
N ALA A 187 -27.04 -9.18 -23.97
CA ALA A 187 -25.71 -8.64 -24.26
C ALA A 187 -24.73 -9.09 -23.18
N THR A 188 -23.46 -9.12 -23.52
CA THR A 188 -22.39 -9.14 -22.54
C THR A 188 -22.02 -7.69 -22.19
N VAL A 189 -22.02 -7.38 -20.90
CA VAL A 189 -21.62 -6.09 -20.37
C VAL A 189 -20.26 -6.26 -19.72
N TYR A 190 -19.30 -5.50 -20.17
CA TYR A 190 -17.96 -5.44 -19.66
C TYR A 190 -17.83 -4.25 -18.70
N MET A 191 -17.46 -4.50 -17.44
CA MET A 191 -17.22 -3.46 -16.43
C MET A 191 -15.75 -3.49 -16.05
N GLY A 192 -14.95 -2.58 -16.60
CA GLY A 192 -13.52 -2.50 -16.36
C GLY A 192 -13.17 -1.41 -15.36
N MET A 193 -12.41 -1.79 -14.33
CA MET A 193 -11.78 -0.85 -13.40
C MET A 193 -10.33 -0.63 -13.81
N SER A 194 -9.93 0.64 -13.97
CA SER A 194 -8.57 0.95 -14.41
C SER A 194 -7.54 0.61 -13.32
N LEU A 195 -6.29 0.40 -13.74
CA LEU A 195 -5.18 0.18 -12.82
C LEU A 195 -5.08 1.32 -11.79
N ILE A 196 -5.19 2.57 -12.25
CA ILE A 196 -5.13 3.75 -11.38
C ILE A 196 -6.27 3.73 -10.37
N ASP A 197 -7.51 3.44 -10.79
CA ASP A 197 -8.66 3.40 -9.88
C ASP A 197 -8.57 2.22 -8.90
N MET A 198 -8.11 1.03 -9.33
CA MET A 198 -7.85 -0.10 -8.44
C MET A 198 -6.85 0.24 -7.34
N MET A 199 -5.76 0.89 -7.71
CA MET A 199 -4.74 1.32 -6.76
C MET A 199 -5.24 2.44 -5.85
N SER A 200 -5.96 3.43 -6.40
CA SER A 200 -6.57 4.51 -5.63
C SER A 200 -7.54 3.96 -4.57
N ASN A 201 -8.45 3.08 -4.97
CA ASN A 201 -9.39 2.44 -4.05
C ASN A 201 -8.66 1.66 -2.95
N TYR A 202 -7.62 0.92 -3.29
CA TYR A 202 -6.81 0.21 -2.29
C TYR A 202 -6.13 1.16 -1.31
N PHE A 203 -5.53 2.25 -1.81
CA PHE A 203 -4.90 3.24 -0.92
C PHE A 203 -5.93 3.99 -0.08
N ASP A 204 -7.09 4.32 -0.65
CA ASP A 204 -8.17 4.93 0.12
C ASP A 204 -8.65 4.02 1.24
N ASP A 205 -8.78 2.72 0.99
CA ASP A 205 -9.20 1.74 1.99
C ASP A 205 -8.20 1.64 3.15
N ILE A 206 -6.89 1.58 2.87
CA ILE A 206 -5.86 1.49 3.92
C ILE A 206 -5.59 2.80 4.66
N LEU A 207 -5.99 3.95 4.07
CA LEU A 207 -5.83 5.28 4.65
C LEU A 207 -7.08 5.76 5.42
N GLN A 208 -8.19 5.03 5.37
CA GLN A 208 -9.40 5.40 6.11
C GLN A 208 -9.15 5.42 7.62
N THR A 209 -9.89 6.28 8.32
CA THR A 209 -9.85 6.34 9.78
C THR A 209 -10.25 4.99 10.39
N ASN A 210 -9.45 4.48 11.32
CA ASN A 210 -9.51 3.12 11.88
C ASN A 210 -9.24 1.99 10.88
N ALA A 211 -8.51 2.27 9.80
CA ALA A 211 -7.97 1.28 8.89
C ALA A 211 -6.53 0.88 9.31
N ASP A 212 -5.93 0.00 8.53
CA ASP A 212 -4.65 -0.66 8.86
C ASP A 212 -3.53 0.31 9.27
N ILE A 213 -3.45 1.48 8.65
CA ILE A 213 -2.41 2.50 8.97
C ILE A 213 -2.69 3.18 10.32
N ASP A 214 -3.93 3.55 10.60
CA ASP A 214 -4.32 4.17 11.88
C ASP A 214 -4.10 3.20 13.05
N ASP A 215 -4.49 1.94 12.89
CA ASP A 215 -4.24 0.89 13.88
C ASP A 215 -2.75 0.68 14.12
N LYS A 216 -1.94 0.70 13.06
CA LYS A 216 -0.49 0.60 13.14
C LYS A 216 0.13 1.79 13.86
N LEU A 217 -0.29 3.01 13.54
CA LEU A 217 0.17 4.22 14.20
C LEU A 217 -0.18 4.22 15.69
N SER A 218 -1.39 3.77 16.05
CA SER A 218 -1.81 3.62 17.45
C SER A 218 -0.92 2.64 18.19
N LEU A 219 -0.69 1.44 17.63
CA LEU A 219 0.20 0.43 18.21
C LEU A 219 1.63 0.95 18.43
N LEU A 220 2.18 1.65 17.45
CA LEU A 220 3.53 2.23 17.54
C LEU A 220 3.63 3.34 18.60
N ASN A 221 2.59 4.17 18.73
CA ASN A 221 2.52 5.21 19.76
C ASN A 221 2.41 4.61 21.17
N ASP A 222 1.65 3.52 21.34
CA ASP A 222 1.55 2.81 22.62
C ASP A 222 2.90 2.16 22.98
N ALA A 223 3.54 1.48 22.04
CA ALA A 223 4.87 0.91 22.24
C ALA A 223 5.93 1.97 22.61
N LYS A 224 5.91 3.13 21.94
CA LYS A 224 6.78 4.26 22.28
C LYS A 224 6.56 4.77 23.69
N LYS A 225 5.30 4.84 24.14
CA LYS A 225 4.95 5.24 25.50
C LYS A 225 5.46 4.24 26.52
N ASP A 226 5.31 2.94 26.27
CA ASP A 226 5.81 1.88 27.15
C ASP A 226 7.32 1.92 27.26
N TYR A 227 8.05 2.05 26.16
CA TYR A 227 9.52 2.23 26.19
C TYR A 227 9.96 3.48 26.96
N THR A 228 9.19 4.58 26.86
CA THR A 228 9.48 5.79 27.64
C THR A 228 9.36 5.53 29.15
N LEU A 229 8.32 4.82 29.57
CA LEU A 229 8.13 4.43 30.97
C LEU A 229 9.24 3.48 31.46
N ASP A 230 9.64 2.52 30.63
CA ASP A 230 10.75 1.60 30.96
C ASP A 230 12.08 2.36 31.13
N LEU A 231 12.35 3.35 30.30
CA LEU A 231 13.52 4.23 30.44
C LEU A 231 13.49 5.01 31.76
N GLU A 232 12.36 5.59 32.15
CA GLU A 232 12.20 6.29 33.45
C GLU A 232 12.48 5.36 34.64
N VAL A 233 11.96 4.12 34.56
CA VAL A 233 12.23 3.10 35.58
C VAL A 233 13.71 2.73 35.63
N LEU A 234 14.36 2.59 34.48
CA LEU A 234 15.79 2.29 34.40
C LEU A 234 16.64 3.44 34.96
N GLU A 235 16.31 4.69 34.63
CA GLU A 235 16.99 5.89 35.15
C GLU A 235 16.86 5.96 36.68
N THR A 236 15.68 5.72 37.22
CA THR A 236 15.43 5.65 38.68
C THR A 236 16.27 4.57 39.36
N ARG A 237 16.37 3.38 38.76
CA ARG A 237 17.24 2.31 39.26
C ARG A 237 18.72 2.66 39.24
N MET A 238 19.15 3.32 38.12
CA MET A 238 20.53 3.76 37.99
C MET A 238 20.89 4.84 39.01
N ALA A 239 19.98 5.81 39.24
CA ALA A 239 20.16 6.83 40.29
C ALA A 239 20.28 6.18 41.67
N SER A 240 19.38 5.26 42.01
CA SER A 240 19.42 4.56 43.28
C SER A 240 20.73 3.74 43.49
N LYS A 241 21.17 3.05 42.42
CA LYS A 241 22.46 2.32 42.47
C LYS A 241 23.64 3.26 42.66
N ARG A 242 23.64 4.39 41.96
CA ARG A 242 24.68 5.40 42.11
C ARG A 242 24.76 5.92 43.55
N ASP A 243 23.61 6.21 44.17
CA ASP A 243 23.54 6.68 45.56
C ASP A 243 24.06 5.64 46.53
N VAL A 244 23.70 4.37 46.34
CA VAL A 244 24.24 3.25 47.16
C VAL A 244 25.77 3.17 47.00
N TYR A 245 26.30 3.22 45.81
CA TYR A 245 27.76 3.21 45.61
C TYR A 245 28.44 4.44 46.20
N GLN A 246 27.88 5.63 46.11
CA GLN A 246 28.41 6.84 46.74
C GLN A 246 28.46 6.67 48.27
N GLN A 247 27.42 6.12 48.89
CA GLN A 247 27.42 5.81 50.34
C GLN A 247 28.48 4.79 50.69
N GLN A 248 28.64 3.71 49.91
CA GLN A 248 29.66 2.68 50.16
C GLN A 248 31.09 3.27 50.02
N PHE A 249 31.33 4.07 49.00
CA PHE A 249 32.62 4.75 48.84
C PHE A 249 32.88 5.74 49.94
N GLY A 250 31.91 6.53 50.39
CA GLY A 250 32.05 7.45 51.51
C GLY A 250 32.35 6.71 52.82
N ALA A 251 31.67 5.56 53.07
CA ALA A 251 31.94 4.73 54.24
C ALA A 251 33.35 4.09 54.20
N MET A 252 33.77 3.64 53.00
CA MET A 252 35.13 3.12 52.79
C MET A 252 36.21 4.19 53.03
N GLU A 253 35.99 5.38 52.48
CA GLU A 253 36.91 6.52 52.66
C GLU A 253 37.00 6.93 54.14
N GLY A 254 35.86 6.96 54.84
CA GLY A 254 35.83 7.17 56.30
C GLY A 254 36.61 6.11 57.04
N SER A 255 36.51 4.83 56.69
CA SER A 255 37.26 3.72 57.27
C SER A 255 38.76 3.85 56.98
N VAL A 256 39.16 4.16 55.74
CA VAL A 256 40.57 4.40 55.34
C VAL A 256 41.16 5.57 56.13
N SER A 257 40.40 6.65 56.26
CA SER A 257 40.82 7.82 57.04
C SER A 257 41.05 7.47 58.54
N SER A 258 40.15 6.67 59.10
CA SER A 258 40.27 6.15 60.48
C SER A 258 41.52 5.27 60.66
N PHE A 259 41.79 4.36 59.72
CA PHE A 259 43.01 3.52 59.75
C PHE A 259 44.28 4.37 59.60
N ARG A 260 44.30 5.40 58.76
CA ARG A 260 45.45 6.34 58.67
C ARG A 260 45.67 7.03 60.00
N LYS A 261 44.65 7.59 60.65
CA LYS A 261 44.77 8.23 61.95
C LYS A 261 45.29 7.26 63.04
N THR A 262 44.85 6.00 63.01
CA THR A 262 45.35 4.98 63.90
C THR A 262 46.82 4.67 63.61
N GLY A 263 47.21 4.60 62.33
CA GLY A 263 48.60 4.42 61.92
C GLY A 263 49.51 5.59 62.40
N ASP A 264 49.04 6.84 62.20
CA ASP A 264 49.75 8.04 62.66
C ASP A 264 49.89 8.04 64.18
N TYR A 265 48.83 7.68 64.91
CA TYR A 265 48.89 7.54 66.35
C TYR A 265 49.90 6.47 66.80
N MET A 266 49.94 5.29 66.19
CA MET A 266 50.92 4.24 66.45
C MET A 266 52.35 4.69 66.16
N THR A 267 52.52 5.42 65.03
CA THR A 267 53.84 5.98 64.68
C THR A 267 54.33 6.98 65.75
N ASN A 268 53.50 7.93 66.13
CA ASN A 268 53.80 8.93 67.12
C ASN A 268 54.05 8.25 68.53
N PHE A 269 53.28 7.22 68.83
CA PHE A 269 53.51 6.43 70.10
C PHE A 269 54.85 5.73 70.05
N MET A 270 55.23 5.09 68.96
CA MET A 270 56.54 4.42 68.79
C MET A 270 57.69 5.42 68.87
N GLU A 271 57.56 6.62 68.28
CA GLU A 271 58.53 7.71 68.30
C GLU A 271 58.71 8.22 69.75
N SER A 272 57.63 8.46 70.50
CA SER A 272 57.72 8.88 71.92
C SER A 272 58.35 7.85 72.81
N TRP A 273 58.07 6.58 72.53
CA TRP A 273 58.69 5.46 73.30
C TRP A 273 60.20 5.36 73.00
N ARG A 274 60.62 5.64 71.77
CA ARG A 274 62.03 5.64 71.34
C ARG A 274 62.83 6.84 71.91
N ALA A 275 62.13 7.99 72.06
CA ALA A 275 62.75 9.20 72.62
C ALA A 275 62.86 9.18 74.18
N GLY A 276 62.19 8.23 74.85
CA GLY A 276 62.22 8.06 76.28
C GLY A 276 63.19 6.95 76.80
N LEU A 277 63.92 6.35 75.83
CA LEU A 277 65.05 5.42 76.10
C LEU A 277 66.37 6.16 75.78
#